data_ddfd744ded4502ab28dfa2bde7f81a4a
#
_entry.id   ddfd744ded4502ab28dfa2bde7f81a4a
#
_cell.length_a   1.000
_cell.length_b   1.000
_cell.length_c   1.000
_cell.angle_alpha   90.00
_cell.angle_beta   90.00
_cell.angle_gamma   90.00
#
_symmetry.space_group_name_H-M   'P 1'
#
loop_
_entity.id
_entity.type
_entity.pdbx_description
1 polymer ?
#
loop_
_entity_poly.entity_id
_entity_poly.type
_entity_poly.pdbx_seq_one_letter_code
_entity_poly.pdbx_strand_id
1 'polypeptide(L)'
;MTIAIDTNVLVRLLVRDDEAQYAAAQRLVDQAAAAEEPVLIVLGALLETEWVLRSRYKLDKASIAGAFTALLESADVEFEHPPTVEEALYVWAQHPGADFADCLLTARAAHLGRSRFLTFDAGAARLPGVELLA
;
A
#
# COMPACT_ATOMS: atom_id res chain seq x y z
N MET A 1 -10.41 -21.30 -4.21
CA MET A 1 -10.48 -20.68 -2.89
C MET A 1 -9.86 -19.29 -2.96
N THR A 2 -10.59 -18.30 -2.52
CA THR A 2 -10.12 -16.91 -2.53
C THR A 2 -9.34 -16.59 -1.27
N ILE A 3 -8.22 -15.90 -1.41
CA ILE A 3 -7.24 -15.71 -0.33
C ILE A 3 -6.85 -14.24 -0.23
N ALA A 4 -6.84 -13.71 0.99
CA ALA A 4 -6.20 -12.44 1.31
C ALA A 4 -4.92 -12.73 2.09
N ILE A 5 -3.93 -11.86 1.96
CA ILE A 5 -2.67 -11.98 2.68
C ILE A 5 -2.50 -10.85 3.68
N ASP A 6 -1.82 -11.13 4.78
CA ASP A 6 -1.54 -10.13 5.79
C ASP A 6 -0.22 -9.40 5.50
N THR A 7 0.10 -8.45 6.37
CA THR A 7 1.31 -7.65 6.27
C THR A 7 2.57 -8.51 6.25
N ASN A 8 2.63 -9.55 7.08
CA ASN A 8 3.85 -10.38 7.15
C ASN A 8 4.09 -11.14 5.85
N VAL A 9 3.05 -11.66 5.23
CA VAL A 9 3.18 -12.33 3.94
C VAL A 9 3.65 -11.33 2.88
N LEU A 10 3.04 -10.14 2.84
CA LEU A 10 3.42 -9.11 1.87
C LEU A 10 4.87 -8.66 2.06
N VAL A 11 5.29 -8.44 3.30
CA VAL A 11 6.69 -8.08 3.60
C VAL A 11 7.65 -9.17 3.11
N ARG A 12 7.34 -10.45 3.32
CA ARG A 12 8.20 -11.54 2.87
C ARG A 12 8.30 -11.63 1.34
N LEU A 13 7.27 -11.21 0.63
CA LEU A 13 7.31 -11.12 -0.82
C LEU A 13 8.22 -9.99 -1.31
N LEU A 14 8.26 -8.89 -0.56
CA LEU A 14 9.00 -7.68 -0.97
C LEU A 14 10.44 -7.65 -0.44
N VAL A 15 10.69 -8.22 0.74
CA VAL A 15 12.01 -8.26 1.37
C VAL A 15 12.41 -9.72 1.55
N ARG A 16 13.45 -10.12 0.81
CA ARG A 16 13.86 -11.50 0.76
C ARG A 16 14.91 -11.82 1.82
N ASP A 17 14.53 -11.65 3.09
CA ASP A 17 15.41 -11.88 4.24
C ASP A 17 15.16 -13.21 4.94
N ASP A 18 14.14 -13.97 4.54
CA ASP A 18 13.83 -15.31 5.02
C ASP A 18 13.47 -16.17 3.81
N GLU A 19 14.40 -16.96 3.33
CA GLU A 19 14.23 -17.72 2.08
C GLU A 19 13.07 -18.71 2.17
N ALA A 20 12.88 -19.36 3.31
CA ALA A 20 11.80 -20.34 3.46
C ALA A 20 10.43 -19.66 3.41
N GLN A 21 10.28 -18.54 4.08
CA GLN A 21 9.03 -17.78 4.08
C GLN A 21 8.79 -17.12 2.73
N TYR A 22 9.84 -16.60 2.11
CA TYR A 22 9.73 -16.05 0.75
C TYR A 22 9.23 -17.12 -0.23
N ALA A 23 9.83 -18.31 -0.19
CA ALA A 23 9.43 -19.39 -1.09
C ALA A 23 7.98 -19.82 -0.86
N ALA A 24 7.54 -19.89 0.40
CA ALA A 24 6.15 -20.22 0.74
C ALA A 24 5.18 -19.16 0.24
N ALA A 25 5.50 -17.89 0.47
CA ALA A 25 4.67 -16.76 0.04
C ALA A 25 4.58 -16.71 -1.49
N GLN A 26 5.70 -16.85 -2.18
CA GLN A 26 5.74 -16.82 -3.64
C GLN A 26 4.95 -17.99 -4.24
N ARG A 27 5.06 -19.16 -3.65
CA ARG A 27 4.31 -20.33 -4.10
C ARG A 27 2.80 -20.11 -3.96
N LEU A 28 2.39 -19.50 -2.84
CA LEU A 28 0.98 -19.16 -2.64
C LEU A 28 0.47 -18.22 -3.72
N VAL A 29 1.22 -17.15 -4.00
CA VAL A 29 0.86 -16.16 -5.02
C VAL A 29 0.77 -16.83 -6.39
N ASP A 30 1.75 -17.65 -6.74
CA ASP A 30 1.79 -18.32 -8.04
C ASP A 30 0.62 -19.30 -8.20
N GLN A 31 0.29 -20.05 -7.17
CA GLN A 31 -0.82 -21.01 -7.21
C GLN A 31 -2.17 -20.30 -7.33
N ALA A 32 -2.35 -19.21 -6.60
CA ALA A 32 -3.58 -18.43 -6.65
C ALA A 32 -3.77 -17.79 -8.04
N ALA A 33 -2.69 -17.23 -8.61
CA ALA A 33 -2.74 -16.64 -9.93
C ALA A 33 -3.04 -17.68 -11.01
N ALA A 34 -2.44 -18.87 -10.91
CA ALA A 34 -2.68 -19.96 -11.85
C ALA A 34 -4.14 -20.44 -11.80
N ALA A 35 -4.78 -20.34 -10.64
CA ALA A 35 -6.19 -20.68 -10.46
C ALA A 35 -7.13 -19.53 -10.85
N GLU A 36 -6.59 -18.43 -11.37
CA GLU A 36 -7.35 -17.22 -11.72
C GLU A 36 -8.08 -16.60 -10.52
N GLU A 37 -7.52 -16.79 -9.32
CA GLU A 37 -8.00 -16.20 -8.07
C GLU A 37 -6.82 -15.54 -7.34
N PRO A 38 -6.26 -14.42 -7.88
CA PRO A 38 -5.10 -13.77 -7.28
C PRO A 38 -5.31 -13.41 -5.81
N VAL A 39 -4.24 -13.44 -5.03
CA VAL A 39 -4.32 -13.04 -3.63
C VAL A 39 -4.70 -11.58 -3.51
N LEU A 40 -5.51 -11.25 -2.52
CA LEU A 40 -5.96 -9.88 -2.26
C LEU A 40 -5.07 -9.22 -1.21
N ILE A 41 -4.65 -8.00 -1.50
CA ILE A 41 -3.97 -7.11 -0.57
C ILE A 41 -4.98 -6.05 -0.13
N VAL A 42 -5.41 -6.12 1.13
CA VAL A 42 -6.31 -5.11 1.69
C VAL A 42 -5.54 -3.84 2.02
N LEU A 43 -6.22 -2.70 2.01
CA LEU A 43 -5.56 -1.39 2.20
C LEU A 43 -4.85 -1.29 3.55
N GLY A 44 -5.41 -1.87 4.59
CA GLY A 44 -4.77 -1.90 5.91
C GLY A 44 -3.43 -2.63 5.89
N ALA A 45 -3.32 -3.73 5.16
CA ALA A 45 -2.05 -4.46 5.02
C ALA A 45 -1.03 -3.63 4.26
N LEU A 46 -1.45 -2.93 3.21
CA LEU A 46 -0.56 -2.05 2.44
C LEU A 46 -0.03 -0.91 3.31
N LEU A 47 -0.91 -0.29 4.07
CA LEU A 47 -0.56 0.80 4.99
C LEU A 47 0.50 0.34 6.00
N GLU A 48 0.28 -0.79 6.64
CA GLU A 48 1.19 -1.34 7.62
C GLU A 48 2.51 -1.78 6.98
N THR A 49 2.45 -2.31 5.76
CA THR A 49 3.64 -2.74 5.02
C THR A 49 4.56 -1.55 4.75
N GLU A 50 4.02 -0.40 4.33
CA GLU A 50 4.84 0.80 4.11
C GLU A 50 5.59 1.17 5.39
N TRP A 51 4.90 1.17 6.52
CA TRP A 51 5.49 1.49 7.81
C TRP A 51 6.63 0.52 8.18
N VAL A 52 6.41 -0.79 7.97
CA VAL A 52 7.43 -1.82 8.25
C VAL A 52 8.65 -1.65 7.35
N LEU A 53 8.43 -1.46 6.04
CA LEU A 53 9.53 -1.28 5.09
C LEU A 53 10.37 -0.04 5.43
N ARG A 54 9.73 1.04 5.82
CA ARG A 54 10.40 2.28 6.16
C ARG A 54 11.08 2.21 7.53
N SER A 55 10.39 1.72 8.55
CA SER A 55 10.88 1.76 9.94
C SER A 55 11.82 0.63 10.29
N ARG A 56 11.56 -0.59 9.81
CA ARG A 56 12.38 -1.77 10.14
C ARG A 56 13.48 -2.02 9.12
N TYR A 57 13.16 -1.91 7.84
CA TYR A 57 14.11 -2.23 6.76
C TYR A 57 14.82 -1.00 6.24
N LYS A 58 14.44 0.19 6.70
CA LYS A 58 15.08 1.46 6.33
C LYS A 58 15.09 1.70 4.83
N LEU A 59 14.09 1.20 4.12
CA LEU A 59 13.95 1.48 2.69
C LEU A 59 13.53 2.92 2.49
N ASP A 60 14.02 3.54 1.44
CA ASP A 60 13.63 4.90 1.09
C ASP A 60 12.27 4.93 0.38
N LYS A 61 11.71 6.12 0.28
CA LYS A 61 10.40 6.35 -0.34
C LYS A 61 10.36 5.85 -1.78
N ALA A 62 11.41 6.12 -2.55
CA ALA A 62 11.45 5.71 -3.96
C ALA A 62 11.41 4.19 -4.10
N SER A 63 12.13 3.47 -3.26
CA SER A 63 12.15 2.01 -3.26
C SER A 63 10.79 1.44 -2.90
N ILE A 64 10.14 1.99 -1.88
CA ILE A 64 8.82 1.53 -1.44
C ILE A 64 7.77 1.82 -2.52
N ALA A 65 7.76 3.03 -3.05
CA ALA A 65 6.84 3.42 -4.11
C ALA A 65 7.01 2.55 -5.36
N GLY A 66 8.25 2.25 -5.72
CA GLY A 66 8.57 1.35 -6.84
C GLY A 66 8.04 -0.05 -6.63
N ALA A 67 8.19 -0.59 -5.41
CA ALA A 67 7.68 -1.93 -5.08
C ALA A 67 6.15 -1.97 -5.17
N PHE A 68 5.46 -0.97 -4.63
CA PHE A 68 4.01 -0.90 -4.68
C PHE A 68 3.48 -0.72 -6.10
N THR A 69 4.18 0.09 -6.90
CA THR A 69 3.83 0.27 -8.32
C THR A 69 3.97 -1.04 -9.09
N ALA A 70 5.05 -1.79 -8.84
CA ALA A 70 5.24 -3.09 -9.46
C ALA A 70 4.13 -4.08 -9.10
N LEU A 71 3.68 -4.06 -7.84
CA LEU A 71 2.55 -4.90 -7.42
C LEU A 71 1.26 -4.51 -8.13
N LEU A 72 0.99 -3.21 -8.28
CA LEU A 72 -0.20 -2.72 -9.01
C LEU A 72 -0.20 -3.16 -10.47
N GLU A 73 0.96 -3.23 -11.08
CA GLU A 73 1.10 -3.63 -12.50
C GLU A 73 1.08 -5.14 -12.68
N SER A 74 1.22 -5.91 -11.59
CA SER A 74 1.23 -7.37 -11.65
C SER A 74 -0.18 -7.94 -11.73
N ALA A 75 -0.37 -8.92 -12.61
CA ALA A 75 -1.63 -9.67 -12.68
C ALA A 75 -1.73 -10.74 -11.59
N ASP A 76 -0.65 -10.97 -10.83
CA ASP A 76 -0.57 -12.06 -9.86
C ASP A 76 -1.16 -11.70 -8.49
N VAL A 77 -1.38 -10.41 -8.24
CA VAL A 77 -1.98 -9.92 -7.00
C VAL A 77 -3.13 -8.97 -7.32
N GLU A 78 -4.05 -8.82 -6.39
CA GLU A 78 -5.19 -7.93 -6.52
C GLU A 78 -5.21 -7.00 -5.31
N PHE A 79 -5.50 -5.72 -5.53
CA PHE A 79 -5.63 -4.75 -4.45
C PHE A 79 -7.09 -4.50 -4.12
N GLU A 80 -7.36 -4.27 -2.86
CA GLU A 80 -8.62 -3.65 -2.47
C GLU A 80 -8.65 -2.25 -3.08
N HIS A 81 -9.62 -2.00 -3.95
CA HIS A 81 -9.82 -0.72 -4.60
C HIS A 81 -8.56 -0.11 -5.23
N PRO A 82 -8.07 -0.68 -6.35
CA PRO A 82 -6.86 -0.20 -7.02
C PRO A 82 -6.78 1.31 -7.28
N PRO A 83 -7.88 2.01 -7.66
CA PRO A 83 -7.82 3.45 -7.87
C PRO A 83 -7.35 4.25 -6.64
N THR A 84 -7.69 3.79 -5.43
CA THR A 84 -7.22 4.43 -4.20
C THR A 84 -5.69 4.32 -4.08
N VAL A 85 -5.15 3.14 -4.38
CA VAL A 85 -3.70 2.90 -4.31
C VAL A 85 -2.97 3.74 -5.34
N GLU A 86 -3.48 3.78 -6.57
CA GLU A 86 -2.90 4.58 -7.65
C GLU A 86 -2.85 6.05 -7.28
N GLU A 87 -3.95 6.60 -6.80
CA GLU A 87 -4.02 8.01 -6.39
C GLU A 87 -3.11 8.30 -5.22
N ALA A 88 -3.08 7.42 -4.21
CA ALA A 88 -2.22 7.60 -3.05
C ALA A 88 -0.74 7.65 -3.45
N LEU A 89 -0.31 6.76 -4.33
CA LEU A 89 1.06 6.76 -4.83
C LEU A 89 1.38 8.02 -5.62
N TYR A 90 0.45 8.48 -6.45
CA TYR A 90 0.62 9.70 -7.23
C TYR A 90 0.78 10.92 -6.31
N VAL A 91 -0.12 11.09 -5.35
CA VAL A 91 -0.08 12.21 -4.41
C VAL A 91 1.18 12.15 -3.54
N TRP A 92 1.55 10.96 -3.10
CA TRP A 92 2.76 10.77 -2.30
C TRP A 92 4.02 11.20 -3.06
N ALA A 93 4.09 10.88 -4.35
CA ALA A 93 5.20 11.30 -5.20
C ALA A 93 5.26 12.83 -5.37
N GLN A 94 4.11 13.50 -5.39
CA GLN A 94 4.03 14.94 -5.60
C GLN A 94 4.32 15.76 -4.34
N HIS A 95 4.32 15.13 -3.17
CA HIS A 95 4.46 15.82 -1.87
C HIS A 95 5.59 15.19 -1.06
N PRO A 96 6.85 15.65 -1.24
CA PRO A 96 8.02 15.00 -0.65
C PRO A 96 7.99 14.81 0.87
N GLY A 97 7.32 15.69 1.60
CA GLY A 97 7.25 15.59 3.06
C GLY A 97 6.03 14.82 3.59
N ALA A 98 5.18 14.29 2.72
CA ALA A 98 3.95 13.65 3.14
C ALA A 98 4.17 12.21 3.59
N ASP A 99 3.36 11.77 4.56
CA ASP A 99 3.30 10.36 4.97
C ASP A 99 2.39 9.59 4.02
N PHE A 100 2.80 8.37 3.67
CA PHE A 100 1.98 7.50 2.83
C PHE A 100 0.61 7.24 3.45
N ALA A 101 0.54 7.07 4.78
CA ALA A 101 -0.70 6.86 5.49
C ALA A 101 -1.73 7.96 5.20
N ASP A 102 -1.29 9.22 5.28
CA ASP A 102 -2.19 10.35 5.01
C ASP A 102 -2.66 10.37 3.56
N CYS A 103 -1.78 10.04 2.63
CA CYS A 103 -2.14 9.95 1.20
C CYS A 103 -3.17 8.84 0.96
N LEU A 104 -2.97 7.67 1.57
CA LEU A 104 -3.86 6.53 1.38
C LEU A 104 -5.24 6.77 2.00
N LEU A 105 -5.27 7.27 3.24
CA LEU A 105 -6.51 7.54 3.94
C LEU A 105 -7.34 8.62 3.24
N THR A 106 -6.68 9.68 2.80
CA THR A 106 -7.34 10.78 2.08
C THR A 106 -7.91 10.30 0.75
N ALA A 107 -7.14 9.54 -0.01
CA ALA A 107 -7.60 8.98 -1.29
C ALA A 107 -8.81 8.06 -1.08
N ARG A 108 -8.75 7.20 -0.06
CA ARG A 108 -9.86 6.29 0.22
C ARG A 108 -11.11 7.04 0.63
N ALA A 109 -10.98 8.05 1.49
CA ALA A 109 -12.11 8.88 1.90
C ALA A 109 -12.77 9.57 0.71
N ALA A 110 -11.96 10.12 -0.21
CA ALA A 110 -12.47 10.74 -1.43
C ALA A 110 -13.25 9.76 -2.30
N HIS A 111 -12.73 8.54 -2.49
CA HIS A 111 -13.41 7.51 -3.27
C HIS A 111 -14.66 6.98 -2.58
N LEU A 112 -14.80 7.22 -1.27
CA LEU A 112 -16.03 6.91 -0.53
C LEU A 112 -16.99 8.11 -0.50
N GLY A 113 -16.75 9.13 -1.33
CA GLY A 113 -17.64 10.27 -1.49
C GLY A 113 -17.44 11.37 -0.46
N ARG A 114 -16.32 11.40 0.24
CA ARG A 114 -16.02 12.44 1.22
C ARG A 114 -15.05 13.44 0.60
N SER A 115 -15.51 14.67 0.41
CA SER A 115 -14.73 15.72 -0.26
C SER A 115 -13.78 16.46 0.68
N ARG A 116 -13.95 16.31 1.98
CA ARG A 116 -13.14 17.00 3.00
C ARG A 116 -12.56 15.96 3.96
N PHE A 117 -11.26 16.02 4.18
CA PHE A 117 -10.57 15.17 5.15
C PHE A 117 -9.97 16.06 6.22
N LEU A 118 -10.37 15.89 7.46
CA LEU A 118 -10.00 16.79 8.55
C LEU A 118 -8.90 16.18 9.42
N THR A 119 -7.96 17.00 9.84
CA THR A 119 -6.81 16.57 10.63
C THR A 119 -6.40 17.66 11.61
N PHE A 120 -5.66 17.28 12.65
CA PHE A 120 -4.93 18.23 13.48
C PHE A 120 -3.47 18.38 13.08
N ASP A 121 -3.00 17.58 12.11
CA ASP A 121 -1.61 17.58 11.65
C ASP A 121 -1.41 18.60 10.54
N ALA A 122 -0.63 19.63 10.81
CA ALA A 122 -0.35 20.69 9.85
C ALA A 122 0.36 20.14 8.60
N GLY A 123 1.18 19.12 8.74
CA GLY A 123 1.85 18.49 7.59
C GLY A 123 0.87 17.81 6.65
N ALA A 124 -0.06 17.04 7.21
CA ALA A 124 -1.11 16.36 6.45
C ALA A 124 -2.03 17.37 5.76
N ALA A 125 -2.27 18.53 6.40
CA ALA A 125 -3.15 19.57 5.85
C ALA A 125 -2.63 20.20 4.55
N ARG A 126 -1.39 19.92 4.18
CA ARG A 126 -0.84 20.38 2.89
C ARG A 126 -1.31 19.53 1.71
N LEU A 127 -1.86 18.35 1.98
CA LEU A 127 -2.33 17.48 0.92
C LEU A 127 -3.66 17.99 0.34
N PRO A 128 -3.93 17.71 -0.95
CA PRO A 128 -5.20 18.09 -1.57
C PRO A 128 -6.39 17.49 -0.82
N GLY A 129 -7.41 18.31 -0.56
CA GLY A 129 -8.62 17.86 0.11
C GLY A 129 -8.50 17.70 1.62
N VAL A 130 -7.34 17.99 2.20
CA VAL A 130 -7.10 17.89 3.65
C VAL A 130 -7.15 19.28 4.28
N GLU A 131 -7.85 19.38 5.39
CA GLU A 131 -8.04 20.66 6.09
C GLU A 131 -7.65 20.51 7.56
N LEU A 132 -6.99 21.51 8.08
CA LEU A 132 -6.66 21.57 9.50
C LEU A 132 -7.91 21.86 10.31
N LEU A 133 -8.21 21.04 11.31
CA LEU A 133 -9.43 21.20 12.10
C LEU A 133 -9.35 22.38 13.07
N ALA A 134 -8.17 22.64 13.62
CA ALA A 134 -7.98 23.75 14.55
C ALA A 134 -6.61 24.39 14.42
#